data_ee42d14357fbbe1cfe3895270ecbf860
#
_entry.id   ee42d14357fbbe1cfe3895270ecbf860
#
_cell.length_a   1.000
_cell.length_b   1.000
_cell.length_c   1.000
_cell.angle_alpha   90.00
_cell.angle_beta   90.00
_cell.angle_gamma   90.00
#
_symmetry.space_group_name_H-M   'P 1'
#
loop_
_entity.id
_entity.type
_entity.pdbx_description
1 polymer ?
#
loop_
_entity_poly.entity_id
_entity_poly.type
_entity_poly.pdbx_seq_one_letter_code
_entity_poly.pdbx_strand_id
1 'polypeptide(L)'
;MDDRAAGGRRADPVVGVVGLGGVGLPLAAAYVEAGFSVVGHDRDARRVRELAAGRDVLRHQSLAARLLESGRFVATTDPERLSGCGAAFVCVPTPLGVSGFLDEEPLSSAVTALAGVLPRGALVVVESTLPPGGTRALVAGALVEAGRADLLVAHSPEREDPGAGRALRGVPKLVAGRDEASLRAARALHERVFDSVVPTESLEVAEAAKLYENAYRSVNIALANEFAAACGAMGLDARAVLDAAATKPFGFQRFDPGPGMGGHCIPKDARLLANAARAAGASAELLELAARIHERRPLQVVAE
;
A
#
# COMPACT_ATOMS: atom_id res chain seq x y z
N MET A 1 9.49 15.06 52.04
CA MET A 1 8.16 14.86 51.44
C MET A 1 8.36 14.76 49.96
N ASP A 2 8.35 13.54 49.51
CA ASP A 2 8.79 13.14 48.16
C ASP A 2 7.51 13.03 47.29
N ASP A 3 7.27 14.04 46.46
CA ASP A 3 6.11 14.09 45.58
C ASP A 3 6.57 13.61 44.17
N ARG A 4 6.78 12.30 44.05
CA ARG A 4 6.95 11.67 42.76
C ARG A 4 5.58 11.48 42.13
N ALA A 5 5.08 12.52 41.44
CA ALA A 5 3.91 12.48 40.61
C ALA A 5 4.00 11.32 39.65
N ALA A 6 3.07 10.37 39.80
CA ALA A 6 2.86 9.23 38.92
C ALA A 6 2.59 9.72 37.49
N GLY A 7 3.58 9.59 36.63
CA GLY A 7 3.41 9.73 35.20
C GLY A 7 2.50 8.63 34.69
N GLY A 8 1.19 8.87 34.68
CA GLY A 8 0.22 8.00 34.08
C GLY A 8 0.61 7.77 32.62
N ARG A 9 1.01 6.54 32.24
CA ARG A 9 1.14 6.13 30.84
C ARG A 9 -0.22 6.42 30.20
N ARG A 10 -0.27 7.41 29.31
CA ARG A 10 -1.42 7.55 28.41
C ARG A 10 -1.60 6.19 27.73
N ALA A 11 -2.78 5.61 27.86
CA ALA A 11 -3.12 4.39 27.12
C ALA A 11 -2.80 4.64 25.65
N ASP A 12 -2.11 3.68 25.00
CA ASP A 12 -1.82 3.78 23.57
C ASP A 12 -3.13 3.98 22.81
N PRO A 13 -3.17 4.89 21.83
CA PRO A 13 -4.39 5.10 21.06
C PRO A 13 -4.77 3.80 20.37
N VAL A 14 -6.07 3.49 20.39
CA VAL A 14 -6.63 2.41 19.59
C VAL A 14 -6.53 2.84 18.13
N VAL A 15 -6.02 1.97 17.27
CA VAL A 15 -5.94 2.25 15.83
C VAL A 15 -6.94 1.40 15.06
N GLY A 16 -7.54 2.00 14.05
CA GLY A 16 -8.41 1.34 13.09
C GLY A 16 -7.65 0.93 11.83
N VAL A 17 -7.99 -0.22 11.24
CA VAL A 17 -7.51 -0.62 9.91
C VAL A 17 -8.74 -0.94 9.06
N VAL A 18 -8.97 -0.19 7.99
CA VAL A 18 -10.10 -0.36 7.08
C VAL A 18 -9.63 -1.06 5.80
N GLY A 19 -10.15 -2.26 5.59
CA GLY A 19 -9.68 -3.20 4.57
C GLY A 19 -8.64 -4.17 5.14
N LEU A 20 -9.05 -5.40 5.40
CA LEU A 20 -8.20 -6.47 5.98
C LEU A 20 -7.68 -7.41 4.89
N GLY A 21 -7.21 -6.80 3.79
CA GLY A 21 -6.58 -7.48 2.66
C GLY A 21 -5.08 -7.71 2.85
N GLY A 22 -4.38 -7.93 1.71
CA GLY A 22 -2.93 -8.19 1.69
C GLY A 22 -2.07 -7.05 2.24
N VAL A 23 -2.59 -5.82 2.34
CA VAL A 23 -1.92 -4.67 2.95
C VAL A 23 -2.38 -4.49 4.40
N GLY A 24 -3.69 -4.43 4.63
CA GLY A 24 -4.21 -4.06 5.93
C GLY A 24 -3.99 -5.10 7.02
N LEU A 25 -4.02 -6.40 6.70
CA LEU A 25 -3.79 -7.44 7.71
C LEU A 25 -2.34 -7.48 8.21
N PRO A 26 -1.30 -7.45 7.35
CA PRO A 26 0.09 -7.30 7.79
C PRO A 26 0.33 -6.00 8.58
N LEU A 27 -0.27 -4.89 8.16
CA LEU A 27 -0.18 -3.62 8.88
C LEU A 27 -0.81 -3.74 10.28
N ALA A 28 -2.00 -4.32 10.40
CA ALA A 28 -2.65 -4.58 11.69
C ALA A 28 -1.75 -5.39 12.62
N ALA A 29 -1.09 -6.43 12.09
CA ALA A 29 -0.17 -7.24 12.85
C ALA A 29 1.06 -6.47 13.33
N ALA A 30 1.65 -5.63 12.49
CA ALA A 30 2.79 -4.80 12.86
C ALA A 30 2.45 -3.84 14.02
N TYR A 31 1.24 -3.25 13.99
CA TYR A 31 0.75 -2.40 15.08
C TYR A 31 0.46 -3.19 16.36
N VAL A 32 -0.14 -4.38 16.26
CA VAL A 32 -0.35 -5.27 17.42
C VAL A 32 0.98 -5.68 18.05
N GLU A 33 1.96 -6.06 17.25
CA GLU A 33 3.32 -6.43 17.71
C GLU A 33 4.03 -5.25 18.39
N ALA A 34 3.75 -4.01 17.96
CA ALA A 34 4.23 -2.79 18.62
C ALA A 34 3.44 -2.40 19.88
N GLY A 35 2.45 -3.21 20.28
CA GLY A 35 1.68 -3.05 21.52
C GLY A 35 0.39 -2.25 21.40
N PHE A 36 -0.04 -1.87 20.21
CA PHE A 36 -1.31 -1.18 19.99
C PHE A 36 -2.50 -2.14 20.09
N SER A 37 -3.66 -1.60 20.46
CA SER A 37 -4.95 -2.26 20.23
C SER A 37 -5.46 -1.88 18.83
N VAL A 38 -5.90 -2.87 18.04
CA VAL A 38 -6.29 -2.66 16.65
C VAL A 38 -7.72 -3.13 16.42
N VAL A 39 -8.53 -2.25 15.85
CA VAL A 39 -9.85 -2.58 15.32
C VAL A 39 -9.76 -2.68 13.80
N GLY A 40 -9.86 -3.89 13.29
CA GLY A 40 -9.87 -4.15 11.85
C GLY A 40 -11.28 -4.17 11.31
N HIS A 41 -11.61 -3.30 10.37
CA HIS A 41 -12.90 -3.26 9.68
C HIS A 41 -12.75 -3.78 8.25
N ASP A 42 -13.63 -4.68 7.84
CA ASP A 42 -13.76 -5.12 6.45
C ASP A 42 -15.25 -5.34 6.11
N ARG A 43 -15.66 -4.92 4.90
CA ARG A 43 -17.05 -5.12 4.44
C ARG A 43 -17.37 -6.59 4.12
N ASP A 44 -16.35 -7.43 3.90
CA ASP A 44 -16.52 -8.86 3.66
C ASP A 44 -16.75 -9.61 4.97
N ALA A 45 -18.00 -9.92 5.26
CA ALA A 45 -18.40 -10.67 6.46
C ALA A 45 -17.77 -12.07 6.53
N ARG A 46 -17.45 -12.69 5.39
CA ARG A 46 -16.76 -13.99 5.38
C ARG A 46 -15.33 -13.81 5.90
N ARG A 47 -14.60 -12.82 5.39
CA ARG A 47 -13.23 -12.50 5.86
C ARG A 47 -13.21 -12.21 7.34
N VAL A 48 -14.11 -11.37 7.83
CA VAL A 48 -14.22 -11.03 9.25
C VAL A 48 -14.44 -12.27 10.11
N ARG A 49 -15.35 -13.17 9.71
CA ARG A 49 -15.59 -14.43 10.44
C ARG A 49 -14.35 -15.34 10.45
N GLU A 50 -13.64 -15.47 9.34
CA GLU A 50 -12.43 -16.27 9.27
C GLU A 50 -11.32 -15.71 10.16
N LEU A 51 -11.09 -14.39 10.12
CA LEU A 51 -10.11 -13.72 10.98
C LEU A 51 -10.46 -13.85 12.46
N ALA A 52 -11.73 -13.72 12.84
CA ALA A 52 -12.20 -13.92 14.21
C ALA A 52 -11.99 -15.37 14.70
N ALA A 53 -11.85 -16.32 13.78
CA ALA A 53 -11.54 -17.73 14.07
C ALA A 53 -10.03 -18.05 13.90
N GLY A 54 -9.17 -17.04 13.79
CA GLY A 54 -7.72 -17.23 13.62
C GLY A 54 -7.31 -17.79 12.26
N ARG A 55 -8.18 -17.73 11.26
CA ARG A 55 -7.93 -18.21 9.89
C ARG A 55 -7.83 -17.05 8.91
N ASP A 56 -6.91 -17.13 7.97
CA ASP A 56 -6.79 -16.17 6.88
C ASP A 56 -6.98 -16.85 5.53
N VAL A 57 -7.92 -16.32 4.74
CA VAL A 57 -8.21 -16.79 3.38
C VAL A 57 -7.18 -16.32 2.35
N LEU A 58 -6.28 -15.40 2.72
CA LEU A 58 -5.29 -14.77 1.83
C LEU A 58 -3.89 -15.38 1.92
N ARG A 59 -3.71 -16.54 2.56
CA ARG A 59 -2.44 -17.28 2.69
C ARG A 59 -1.51 -16.89 3.86
N HIS A 60 -1.96 -16.07 4.80
CA HIS A 60 -1.18 -15.72 6.00
C HIS A 60 -1.72 -16.41 7.25
N GLN A 61 -1.99 -17.71 7.19
CA GLN A 61 -2.65 -18.46 8.27
C GLN A 61 -2.01 -18.25 9.66
N SER A 62 -0.67 -18.18 9.71
CA SER A 62 0.05 -17.90 10.96
C SER A 62 -0.19 -16.48 11.48
N LEU A 63 -0.50 -15.51 10.61
CA LEU A 63 -0.71 -14.11 10.98
C LEU A 63 -2.06 -13.93 11.68
N ALA A 64 -3.13 -14.48 11.12
CA ALA A 64 -4.46 -14.41 11.71
C ALA A 64 -4.51 -15.08 13.09
N ALA A 65 -3.86 -16.23 13.25
CA ALA A 65 -3.76 -16.93 14.54
C ALA A 65 -3.03 -16.06 15.58
N ARG A 66 -1.87 -15.49 15.23
CA ARG A 66 -1.11 -14.60 16.14
C ARG A 66 -1.89 -13.34 16.54
N LEU A 67 -2.63 -12.77 15.60
CA LEU A 67 -3.50 -11.61 15.87
C LEU A 67 -4.59 -11.97 16.88
N LEU A 68 -5.24 -13.13 16.72
CA LEU A 68 -6.24 -13.60 17.66
C LEU A 68 -5.64 -13.87 19.05
N GLU A 69 -4.51 -14.59 19.11
CA GLU A 69 -3.81 -14.93 20.35
C GLU A 69 -3.32 -13.69 21.12
N SER A 70 -3.02 -12.60 20.44
CA SER A 70 -2.57 -11.35 21.06
C SER A 70 -3.60 -10.73 22.00
N GLY A 71 -4.90 -11.00 21.80
CA GLY A 71 -6.00 -10.36 22.50
C GLY A 71 -6.14 -8.86 22.24
N ARG A 72 -5.35 -8.30 21.30
CA ARG A 72 -5.28 -6.87 20.95
C ARG A 72 -5.90 -6.54 19.59
N PHE A 73 -6.40 -7.54 18.88
CA PHE A 73 -7.00 -7.38 17.55
C PHE A 73 -8.46 -7.83 17.56
N VAL A 74 -9.32 -7.02 16.98
CA VAL A 74 -10.73 -7.34 16.75
C VAL A 74 -11.08 -7.07 15.30
N ALA A 75 -11.57 -8.09 14.58
CA ALA A 75 -12.13 -7.93 13.25
C ALA A 75 -13.64 -7.66 13.32
N THR A 76 -14.15 -6.73 12.51
CA THR A 76 -15.57 -6.35 12.51
C THR A 76 -16.06 -5.91 11.12
N THR A 77 -17.35 -6.10 10.85
CA THR A 77 -18.06 -5.47 9.72
C THR A 77 -18.79 -4.19 10.12
N ASP A 78 -18.80 -3.87 11.41
CA ASP A 78 -19.49 -2.71 11.95
C ASP A 78 -18.52 -1.51 12.05
N PRO A 79 -18.68 -0.45 11.24
CA PRO A 79 -17.82 0.73 11.27
C PRO A 79 -17.90 1.52 12.59
N GLU A 80 -19.00 1.41 13.36
CA GLU A 80 -19.16 2.10 14.65
C GLU A 80 -18.09 1.68 15.67
N ARG A 81 -17.52 0.48 15.51
CA ARG A 81 -16.40 0.01 16.34
C ARG A 81 -15.12 0.84 16.18
N LEU A 82 -15.02 1.65 15.13
CA LEU A 82 -13.91 2.58 14.89
C LEU A 82 -14.06 3.91 15.66
N SER A 83 -15.19 4.16 16.33
CA SER A 83 -15.47 5.43 17.03
C SER A 83 -14.50 5.74 18.18
N GLY A 84 -13.79 4.74 18.70
CA GLY A 84 -12.75 4.91 19.72
C GLY A 84 -11.32 5.04 19.16
N CYS A 85 -11.13 5.00 17.84
CA CYS A 85 -9.80 5.01 17.23
C CYS A 85 -9.25 6.44 17.10
N GLY A 86 -8.08 6.69 17.67
CA GLY A 86 -7.36 7.95 17.48
C GLY A 86 -6.70 8.10 16.11
N ALA A 87 -6.53 6.98 15.39
CA ALA A 87 -6.05 6.94 14.02
C ALA A 87 -6.73 5.78 13.26
N ALA A 88 -6.93 5.95 11.96
CA ALA A 88 -7.46 4.91 11.08
C ALA A 88 -6.63 4.83 9.78
N PHE A 89 -6.22 3.62 9.42
CA PHE A 89 -5.50 3.31 8.18
C PHE A 89 -6.48 2.85 7.11
N VAL A 90 -6.43 3.46 5.94
CA VAL A 90 -7.25 3.09 4.79
C VAL A 90 -6.44 2.20 3.86
N CYS A 91 -6.75 0.90 3.87
CA CYS A 91 -6.07 -0.16 3.14
C CYS A 91 -7.01 -0.87 2.15
N VAL A 92 -7.98 -0.14 1.62
CA VAL A 92 -8.97 -0.68 0.69
C VAL A 92 -8.40 -0.85 -0.72
N PRO A 93 -8.95 -1.79 -1.53
CA PRO A 93 -8.52 -1.92 -2.91
C PRO A 93 -8.80 -0.65 -3.71
N THR A 94 -7.92 -0.37 -4.67
CA THR A 94 -8.02 0.73 -5.63
C THR A 94 -7.88 0.17 -7.04
N PRO A 95 -8.87 -0.62 -7.53
CA PRO A 95 -8.79 -1.25 -8.83
C PRO A 95 -8.94 -0.23 -9.95
N LEU A 96 -8.60 -0.64 -11.18
CA LEU A 96 -8.98 0.11 -12.37
C LEU A 96 -10.39 -0.34 -12.77
N GLY A 97 -11.24 0.63 -13.03
CA GLY A 97 -12.54 0.41 -13.64
C GLY A 97 -12.45 0.01 -15.12
N VAL A 98 -13.58 -0.28 -15.75
CA VAL A 98 -13.67 -0.66 -17.17
C VAL A 98 -13.07 0.42 -18.09
N SER A 99 -13.14 1.67 -17.70
CA SER A 99 -12.53 2.80 -18.42
C SER A 99 -10.99 2.83 -18.35
N GLY A 100 -10.37 1.98 -17.51
CA GLY A 100 -8.93 1.99 -17.24
C GLY A 100 -8.48 3.08 -16.26
N PHE A 101 -9.42 3.87 -15.71
CA PHE A 101 -9.18 4.81 -14.62
C PHE A 101 -9.47 4.17 -13.26
N LEU A 102 -9.06 4.85 -12.18
CA LEU A 102 -9.31 4.41 -10.82
C LEU A 102 -10.81 4.21 -10.56
N ASP A 103 -11.18 3.06 -10.01
CA ASP A 103 -12.50 2.86 -9.40
C ASP A 103 -12.45 3.39 -7.97
N GLU A 104 -13.13 4.49 -7.73
CA GLU A 104 -13.10 5.24 -6.47
C GLU A 104 -14.09 4.71 -5.43
N GLU A 105 -15.01 3.81 -5.82
CA GLU A 105 -16.08 3.34 -4.92
C GLU A 105 -15.56 2.77 -3.59
N PRO A 106 -14.56 1.85 -3.57
CA PRO A 106 -14.09 1.30 -2.31
C PRO A 106 -13.46 2.35 -1.39
N LEU A 107 -12.75 3.34 -1.97
CA LEU A 107 -12.14 4.43 -1.22
C LEU A 107 -13.21 5.38 -0.68
N SER A 108 -14.13 5.83 -1.51
CA SER A 108 -15.23 6.74 -1.15
C SER A 108 -16.09 6.14 -0.05
N SER A 109 -16.45 4.86 -0.16
CA SER A 109 -17.20 4.13 0.86
C SER A 109 -16.45 4.11 2.22
N ALA A 110 -15.14 3.83 2.20
CA ALA A 110 -14.32 3.82 3.41
C ALA A 110 -14.22 5.22 4.05
N VAL A 111 -14.00 6.26 3.25
CA VAL A 111 -13.90 7.66 3.71
C VAL A 111 -15.21 8.12 4.32
N THR A 112 -16.34 7.80 3.68
CA THR A 112 -17.68 8.13 4.20
C THR A 112 -17.94 7.47 5.55
N ALA A 113 -17.61 6.18 5.69
CA ALA A 113 -17.74 5.48 6.95
C ALA A 113 -16.89 6.12 8.06
N LEU A 114 -15.62 6.43 7.76
CA LEU A 114 -14.71 7.08 8.72
C LEU A 114 -15.17 8.49 9.10
N ALA A 115 -15.70 9.26 8.16
CA ALA A 115 -16.26 10.59 8.44
C ALA A 115 -17.39 10.54 9.47
N GLY A 116 -18.23 9.49 9.41
CA GLY A 116 -19.35 9.32 10.33
C GLY A 116 -18.95 8.95 11.75
N VAL A 117 -17.86 8.18 11.92
CA VAL A 117 -17.62 7.50 13.21
C VAL A 117 -16.36 7.99 13.94
N LEU A 118 -15.32 8.50 13.25
CA LEU A 118 -14.07 8.86 13.91
C LEU A 118 -14.25 10.05 14.89
N PRO A 119 -13.56 10.05 16.03
CA PRO A 119 -13.57 11.19 16.95
C PRO A 119 -12.94 12.42 16.30
N ARG A 120 -13.25 13.60 16.84
CA ARG A 120 -12.66 14.86 16.36
C ARG A 120 -11.16 14.85 16.52
N GLY A 121 -10.46 15.35 15.48
CA GLY A 121 -9.01 15.41 15.47
C GLY A 121 -8.30 14.07 15.26
N ALA A 122 -9.03 12.99 14.99
CA ALA A 122 -8.42 11.70 14.66
C ALA A 122 -7.63 11.79 13.33
N LEU A 123 -6.65 10.91 13.18
CA LEU A 123 -5.79 10.82 12.00
C LEU A 123 -6.32 9.77 11.03
N VAL A 124 -6.48 10.13 9.77
CA VAL A 124 -6.73 9.22 8.64
C VAL A 124 -5.43 9.07 7.85
N VAL A 125 -4.88 7.86 7.79
CA VAL A 125 -3.69 7.53 7.00
C VAL A 125 -4.09 6.69 5.81
N VAL A 126 -3.82 7.17 4.61
CA VAL A 126 -4.10 6.43 3.38
C VAL A 126 -2.89 5.58 3.01
N GLU A 127 -3.07 4.26 3.05
CA GLU A 127 -2.09 3.26 2.61
C GLU A 127 -2.37 2.78 1.18
N SER A 128 -3.64 2.90 0.76
CA SER A 128 -4.09 2.52 -0.58
C SER A 128 -3.36 3.31 -1.64
N THR A 129 -2.93 2.64 -2.72
CA THR A 129 -2.24 3.28 -3.83
C THR A 129 -3.16 4.21 -4.61
N LEU A 130 -2.79 5.47 -4.71
CA LEU A 130 -3.54 6.52 -5.42
C LEU A 130 -2.64 7.22 -6.45
N PRO A 131 -3.22 7.82 -7.50
CA PRO A 131 -2.48 8.74 -8.36
C PRO A 131 -2.09 10.02 -7.61
N PRO A 132 -1.04 10.75 -8.05
CA PRO A 132 -0.64 12.02 -7.44
C PRO A 132 -1.81 12.99 -7.32
N GLY A 133 -2.04 13.49 -6.12
CA GLY A 133 -3.19 14.34 -5.75
C GLY A 133 -4.44 13.56 -5.30
N GLY A 134 -4.44 12.23 -5.39
CA GLY A 134 -5.59 11.40 -5.03
C GLY A 134 -5.99 11.51 -3.56
N THR A 135 -5.03 11.47 -2.65
CA THR A 135 -5.33 11.64 -1.20
C THR A 135 -5.91 13.01 -0.92
N ARG A 136 -5.41 14.06 -1.58
CA ARG A 136 -5.93 15.42 -1.40
C ARG A 136 -7.35 15.56 -1.90
N ALA A 137 -7.61 15.09 -3.10
CA ALA A 137 -8.92 15.23 -3.73
C ALA A 137 -9.96 14.26 -3.16
N LEU A 138 -9.66 12.96 -3.16
CA LEU A 138 -10.63 11.91 -2.88
C LEU A 138 -10.80 11.62 -1.38
N VAL A 139 -9.83 12.00 -0.54
CA VAL A 139 -9.92 11.76 0.90
C VAL A 139 -10.07 13.09 1.65
N ALA A 140 -9.09 13.98 1.58
CA ALA A 140 -9.15 15.22 2.32
C ALA A 140 -10.33 16.12 1.86
N GLY A 141 -10.57 16.21 0.54
CA GLY A 141 -11.70 16.91 -0.04
C GLY A 141 -13.05 16.34 0.44
N ALA A 142 -13.23 15.02 0.32
CA ALA A 142 -14.46 14.35 0.74
C ALA A 142 -14.73 14.51 2.25
N LEU A 143 -13.70 14.47 3.10
CA LEU A 143 -13.82 14.73 4.53
C LEU A 143 -14.25 16.18 4.82
N VAL A 144 -13.74 17.16 4.08
CA VAL A 144 -14.16 18.57 4.21
C VAL A 144 -15.62 18.73 3.79
N GLU A 145 -16.03 18.13 2.68
CA GLU A 145 -17.42 18.14 2.20
C GLU A 145 -18.40 17.48 3.21
N ALA A 146 -17.93 16.44 3.90
CA ALA A 146 -18.66 15.79 4.99
C ALA A 146 -18.66 16.60 6.32
N GLY A 147 -18.09 17.81 6.34
CA GLY A 147 -18.00 18.65 7.55
C GLY A 147 -16.91 18.19 8.54
N ARG A 148 -15.96 17.35 8.10
CA ARG A 148 -14.90 16.76 8.93
C ARG A 148 -13.51 17.32 8.59
N ALA A 149 -13.44 18.63 8.39
CA ALA A 149 -12.17 19.35 8.22
C ALA A 149 -11.24 19.24 9.46
N ASP A 150 -11.82 18.84 10.60
CA ASP A 150 -11.10 18.59 11.85
C ASP A 150 -10.20 17.35 11.82
N LEU A 151 -10.46 16.39 10.94
CA LEU A 151 -9.65 15.19 10.83
C LEU A 151 -8.29 15.50 10.19
N LEU A 152 -7.24 14.92 10.77
CA LEU A 152 -5.90 14.95 10.18
C LEU A 152 -5.83 13.95 9.03
N VAL A 153 -5.10 14.27 7.95
CA VAL A 153 -4.98 13.41 6.77
C VAL A 153 -3.51 13.25 6.38
N ALA A 154 -3.08 12.00 6.25
CA ALA A 154 -1.76 11.64 5.77
C ALA A 154 -1.83 10.56 4.69
N HIS A 155 -0.77 10.46 3.90
CA HIS A 155 -0.53 9.37 2.96
C HIS A 155 0.75 8.63 3.34
N SER A 156 0.68 7.30 3.38
CA SER A 156 1.82 6.45 3.69
C SER A 156 1.71 5.16 2.89
N PRO A 157 2.16 5.15 1.63
CA PRO A 157 1.93 4.03 0.73
C PRO A 157 2.62 2.75 1.21
N GLU A 158 1.97 1.60 1.01
CA GLU A 158 2.59 0.31 1.27
C GLU A 158 3.62 -0.01 0.19
N ARG A 159 4.82 -0.44 0.62
CA ARG A 159 5.98 -0.70 -0.24
C ARG A 159 6.57 -2.11 -0.06
N GLU A 160 5.86 -2.97 0.66
CA GLU A 160 6.29 -4.35 0.86
C GLU A 160 6.28 -5.14 -0.46
N ASP A 161 7.27 -6.01 -0.60
CA ASP A 161 7.28 -7.08 -1.60
C ASP A 161 7.07 -8.41 -0.88
N PRO A 162 5.85 -8.98 -0.91
CA PRO A 162 5.53 -10.21 -0.18
C PRO A 162 6.43 -11.41 -0.52
N GLY A 163 7.09 -11.37 -1.70
CA GLY A 163 8.04 -12.40 -2.14
C GLY A 163 9.47 -12.22 -1.64
N ALA A 164 9.82 -11.06 -1.10
CA ALA A 164 11.21 -10.72 -0.75
C ALA A 164 11.67 -11.26 0.62
N GLY A 165 10.78 -11.85 1.42
CA GLY A 165 11.11 -12.42 2.74
C GLY A 165 11.58 -11.38 3.77
N ARG A 166 11.36 -10.10 3.53
CA ARG A 166 11.69 -9.01 4.47
C ARG A 166 10.50 -8.74 5.38
N ALA A 167 10.78 -8.54 6.66
CA ALA A 167 9.75 -8.08 7.60
C ALA A 167 9.29 -6.66 7.22
N LEU A 168 7.99 -6.39 7.28
CA LEU A 168 7.38 -5.10 6.99
C LEU A 168 8.08 -3.93 7.70
N ARG A 169 8.49 -4.12 8.96
CA ARG A 169 9.18 -3.12 9.78
C ARG A 169 10.52 -2.64 9.20
N GLY A 170 11.23 -3.50 8.49
CA GLY A 170 12.53 -3.19 7.88
C GLY A 170 12.45 -2.45 6.54
N VAL A 171 11.25 -2.23 6.00
CA VAL A 171 11.06 -1.41 4.80
C VAL A 171 10.85 0.05 5.22
N PRO A 172 11.70 1.01 4.79
CA PRO A 172 11.53 2.42 5.13
C PRO A 172 10.13 2.91 4.75
N LYS A 173 9.37 3.39 5.72
CA LYS A 173 7.98 3.84 5.54
C LYS A 173 7.96 5.30 5.09
N LEU A 174 7.45 5.58 3.89
CA LEU A 174 7.21 6.96 3.45
C LEU A 174 6.00 7.53 4.20
N VAL A 175 6.04 8.81 4.50
CA VAL A 175 4.91 9.51 5.12
C VAL A 175 4.83 10.96 4.65
N ALA A 176 3.63 11.38 4.28
CA ALA A 176 3.31 12.78 3.96
C ALA A 176 2.05 13.20 4.70
N GLY A 177 1.96 14.44 5.12
CA GLY A 177 0.75 15.02 5.69
C GLY A 177 0.07 15.99 4.74
N ARG A 178 -1.26 16.14 4.86
CA ARG A 178 -1.99 17.24 4.22
C ARG A 178 -1.45 18.60 4.67
N ASP A 179 -1.02 18.66 5.92
CA ASP A 179 -0.41 19.79 6.63
C ASP A 179 0.60 19.27 7.65
N GLU A 180 1.30 20.21 8.29
CA GLU A 180 2.35 19.89 9.25
C GLU A 180 1.83 19.11 10.47
N ALA A 181 0.59 19.38 10.92
CA ALA A 181 -0.02 18.66 12.04
C ALA A 181 -0.29 17.20 11.67
N SER A 182 -0.81 16.97 10.48
CA SER A 182 -1.04 15.63 9.91
C SER A 182 0.26 14.85 9.75
N LEU A 183 1.33 15.49 9.24
CA LEU A 183 2.64 14.88 9.08
C LEU A 183 3.22 14.46 10.44
N ARG A 184 3.22 15.38 11.43
CA ARG A 184 3.75 15.07 12.76
C ARG A 184 3.00 13.92 13.42
N ALA A 185 1.67 13.90 13.32
CA ALA A 185 0.85 12.84 13.92
C ALA A 185 1.13 11.47 13.26
N ALA A 186 1.16 11.41 11.92
CA ALA A 186 1.42 10.19 11.19
C ALA A 186 2.85 9.67 11.41
N ARG A 187 3.84 10.56 11.38
CA ARG A 187 5.23 10.23 11.65
C ARG A 187 5.42 9.66 13.05
N ALA A 188 4.91 10.32 14.08
CA ALA A 188 5.01 9.86 15.47
C ALA A 188 4.35 8.50 15.69
N LEU A 189 3.27 8.20 14.95
CA LEU A 189 2.59 6.91 14.99
C LEU A 189 3.43 5.82 14.33
N HIS A 190 3.96 6.07 13.13
CA HIS A 190 4.77 5.11 12.39
C HIS A 190 6.13 4.83 13.03
N GLU A 191 6.80 5.83 13.64
CA GLU A 191 8.09 5.67 14.33
C GLU A 191 8.04 4.67 15.49
N ARG A 192 6.85 4.35 16.01
CA ARG A 192 6.66 3.31 17.03
C ARG A 192 6.64 1.90 16.46
N VAL A 193 6.46 1.76 15.15
CA VAL A 193 6.23 0.47 14.48
C VAL A 193 7.35 0.14 13.49
N PHE A 194 7.80 1.11 12.72
CA PHE A 194 8.77 0.93 11.64
C PHE A 194 10.17 1.38 12.05
N ASP A 195 11.18 0.64 11.58
CA ASP A 195 12.58 0.92 11.91
C ASP A 195 13.08 2.24 11.27
N SER A 196 12.46 2.66 10.18
CA SER A 196 12.76 3.93 9.49
C SER A 196 11.49 4.55 8.92
N VAL A 197 11.27 5.84 9.22
CA VAL A 197 10.17 6.64 8.68
C VAL A 197 10.74 7.84 7.94
N VAL A 198 10.41 7.96 6.67
CA VAL A 198 10.94 8.98 5.76
C VAL A 198 9.84 9.96 5.40
N PRO A 199 9.84 11.18 5.94
CA PRO A 199 8.90 12.20 5.53
C PRO A 199 9.17 12.65 4.09
N THR A 200 8.11 12.92 3.34
CA THR A 200 8.18 13.52 2.00
C THR A 200 7.59 14.93 2.01
N GLU A 201 7.96 15.72 1.01
CA GLU A 201 7.57 17.14 0.92
C GLU A 201 6.06 17.34 0.76
N SER A 202 5.36 16.39 0.13
CA SER A 202 3.91 16.47 -0.07
C SER A 202 3.26 15.09 -0.23
N LEU A 203 1.93 15.06 -0.15
CA LEU A 203 1.12 13.87 -0.42
C LEU A 203 1.43 13.33 -1.82
N GLU A 204 1.51 14.23 -2.80
CA GLU A 204 1.73 13.93 -4.21
C GLU A 204 3.10 13.26 -4.45
N VAL A 205 4.14 13.68 -3.70
CA VAL A 205 5.47 13.05 -3.78
C VAL A 205 5.43 11.62 -3.23
N ALA A 206 4.75 11.38 -2.11
CA ALA A 206 4.63 10.03 -1.55
C ALA A 206 3.85 9.09 -2.50
N GLU A 207 2.74 9.58 -3.07
CA GLU A 207 1.92 8.86 -4.05
C GLU A 207 2.72 8.53 -5.31
N ALA A 208 3.41 9.54 -5.88
CA ALA A 208 4.22 9.38 -7.08
C ALA A 208 5.39 8.42 -6.87
N ALA A 209 6.06 8.45 -5.72
CA ALA A 209 7.19 7.58 -5.40
C ALA A 209 6.76 6.10 -5.47
N LYS A 210 5.63 5.74 -4.87
CA LYS A 210 5.10 4.37 -4.93
C LYS A 210 4.79 3.93 -6.36
N LEU A 211 4.15 4.78 -7.13
CA LEU A 211 3.82 4.46 -8.53
C LEU A 211 5.09 4.33 -9.39
N TYR A 212 6.08 5.20 -9.16
CA TYR A 212 7.35 5.15 -9.89
C TYR A 212 8.13 3.85 -9.59
N GLU A 213 8.19 3.39 -8.34
CA GLU A 213 8.82 2.12 -7.97
C GLU A 213 8.23 0.94 -8.75
N ASN A 214 6.91 0.88 -8.85
CA ASN A 214 6.23 -0.18 -9.57
C ASN A 214 6.34 -0.02 -11.09
N ALA A 215 6.31 1.22 -11.60
CA ALA A 215 6.57 1.53 -13.01
C ALA A 215 7.99 1.14 -13.43
N TYR A 216 9.00 1.45 -12.60
CA TYR A 216 10.38 1.03 -12.80
C TYR A 216 10.49 -0.50 -12.91
N ARG A 217 9.86 -1.24 -12.00
CA ARG A 217 9.82 -2.70 -12.02
C ARG A 217 9.14 -3.22 -13.29
N SER A 218 8.01 -2.63 -13.68
CA SER A 218 7.26 -2.98 -14.90
C SER A 218 8.12 -2.85 -16.16
N VAL A 219 8.75 -1.68 -16.34
CA VAL A 219 9.58 -1.40 -17.52
C VAL A 219 10.77 -2.37 -17.60
N ASN A 220 11.45 -2.62 -16.49
CA ASN A 220 12.63 -3.50 -16.48
C ASN A 220 12.25 -4.97 -16.71
N ILE A 221 11.10 -5.44 -16.21
CA ILE A 221 10.61 -6.80 -16.53
C ILE A 221 10.22 -6.89 -18.02
N ALA A 222 9.61 -5.85 -18.59
CA ALA A 222 9.31 -5.82 -20.03
C ALA A 222 10.59 -5.89 -20.87
N LEU A 223 11.61 -5.12 -20.51
CA LEU A 223 12.94 -5.17 -21.14
C LEU A 223 13.57 -6.57 -21.04
N ALA A 224 13.52 -7.21 -19.87
CA ALA A 224 14.06 -8.56 -19.68
C ALA A 224 13.33 -9.59 -20.56
N ASN A 225 12.01 -9.49 -20.68
CA ASN A 225 11.23 -10.39 -21.56
C ASN A 225 11.51 -10.18 -23.05
N GLU A 226 11.61 -8.93 -23.49
CA GLU A 226 11.97 -8.59 -24.88
C GLU A 226 13.39 -9.06 -25.21
N PHE A 227 14.33 -8.84 -24.29
CA PHE A 227 15.72 -9.29 -24.44
C PHE A 227 15.81 -10.82 -24.51
N ALA A 228 15.03 -11.56 -23.72
CA ALA A 228 15.03 -13.03 -23.81
C ALA A 228 14.56 -13.53 -25.20
N ALA A 229 13.52 -12.90 -25.76
CA ALA A 229 13.08 -13.21 -27.11
C ALA A 229 14.16 -12.89 -28.16
N ALA A 230 14.86 -11.76 -28.04
CA ALA A 230 15.98 -11.40 -28.90
C ALA A 230 17.12 -12.40 -28.79
N CYS A 231 17.49 -12.84 -27.57
CA CYS A 231 18.49 -13.88 -27.36
C CYS A 231 18.12 -15.18 -28.08
N GLY A 232 16.88 -15.63 -27.96
CA GLY A 232 16.39 -16.81 -28.65
C GLY A 232 16.55 -16.70 -30.17
N ALA A 233 16.20 -15.55 -30.77
CA ALA A 233 16.38 -15.31 -32.20
C ALA A 233 17.87 -15.28 -32.63
N MET A 234 18.77 -14.89 -31.74
CA MET A 234 20.23 -14.88 -31.96
C MET A 234 20.94 -16.21 -31.62
N GLY A 235 20.20 -17.21 -31.12
CA GLY A 235 20.78 -18.46 -30.65
C GLY A 235 21.60 -18.34 -29.35
N LEU A 236 21.31 -17.34 -28.51
CA LEU A 236 21.99 -17.10 -27.25
C LEU A 236 21.12 -17.57 -26.07
N ASP A 237 21.80 -18.05 -25.01
CA ASP A 237 21.13 -18.27 -23.72
C ASP A 237 20.99 -16.94 -22.95
N ALA A 238 19.77 -16.47 -22.85
CA ALA A 238 19.47 -15.22 -22.15
C ALA A 238 19.92 -15.23 -20.69
N ARG A 239 19.83 -16.39 -20.01
CA ARG A 239 20.29 -16.53 -18.62
C ARG A 239 21.78 -16.34 -18.51
N ALA A 240 22.56 -16.99 -19.37
CA ALA A 240 24.02 -16.85 -19.40
C ALA A 240 24.44 -15.39 -19.63
N VAL A 241 23.75 -14.67 -20.53
CA VAL A 241 24.02 -13.24 -20.77
C VAL A 241 23.67 -12.40 -19.55
N LEU A 242 22.54 -12.64 -18.90
CA LEU A 242 22.14 -11.92 -17.67
C LEU A 242 23.08 -12.21 -16.51
N ASP A 243 23.57 -13.45 -16.36
CA ASP A 243 24.58 -13.82 -15.35
C ASP A 243 25.88 -13.05 -15.58
N ALA A 244 26.34 -12.96 -16.83
CA ALA A 244 27.52 -12.18 -17.19
C ALA A 244 27.29 -10.67 -16.92
N ALA A 245 26.17 -10.12 -17.31
CA ALA A 245 25.85 -8.71 -17.08
C ALA A 245 25.75 -8.36 -15.58
N ALA A 246 25.26 -9.28 -14.75
CA ALA A 246 25.13 -9.11 -13.30
C ALA A 246 26.47 -9.06 -12.56
N THR A 247 27.58 -9.42 -13.20
CA THR A 247 28.92 -9.26 -12.63
C THR A 247 29.35 -7.79 -12.51
N LYS A 248 28.67 -6.88 -13.25
CA LYS A 248 28.95 -5.44 -13.18
C LYS A 248 28.39 -4.87 -11.87
N PRO A 249 29.21 -4.29 -10.98
CA PRO A 249 28.77 -3.89 -9.63
C PRO A 249 28.03 -2.55 -9.59
N PHE A 250 27.79 -1.87 -10.71
CA PHE A 250 27.13 -0.56 -10.79
C PHE A 250 26.37 -0.40 -12.11
N GLY A 251 25.31 0.42 -12.09
CA GLY A 251 24.55 0.80 -13.29
C GLY A 251 23.81 -0.37 -13.97
N PHE A 252 23.65 -1.50 -13.29
CA PHE A 252 22.87 -2.66 -13.71
C PHE A 252 22.14 -3.25 -12.52
N GLN A 253 20.85 -3.50 -12.69
CA GLN A 253 20.05 -4.30 -11.78
C GLN A 253 19.42 -5.43 -12.57
N ARG A 254 19.62 -6.67 -12.09
CA ARG A 254 19.11 -7.86 -12.74
C ARG A 254 17.59 -7.93 -12.61
N PHE A 255 16.93 -8.20 -13.74
CA PHE A 255 15.56 -8.65 -13.84
C PHE A 255 15.54 -9.91 -14.71
N ASP A 256 14.83 -10.93 -14.24
CA ASP A 256 14.73 -12.18 -14.95
C ASP A 256 13.50 -12.21 -15.86
N PRO A 257 13.59 -12.75 -17.08
CA PRO A 257 12.44 -12.97 -17.94
C PRO A 257 11.52 -14.04 -17.36
N GLY A 258 10.24 -13.94 -17.68
CA GLY A 258 9.22 -14.86 -17.21
C GLY A 258 8.03 -14.97 -18.17
N PRO A 259 6.99 -15.71 -17.77
CA PRO A 259 5.80 -15.92 -18.63
C PRO A 259 4.89 -14.70 -18.71
N GLY A 260 5.27 -13.60 -18.11
CA GLY A 260 4.53 -12.37 -18.04
C GLY A 260 4.60 -11.78 -16.63
N MET A 261 4.06 -10.57 -16.47
CA MET A 261 3.99 -9.92 -15.19
C MET A 261 2.70 -10.33 -14.49
N GLY A 262 2.81 -11.22 -13.50
CA GLY A 262 1.70 -11.62 -12.66
C GLY A 262 1.38 -10.57 -11.59
N GLY A 263 0.28 -10.80 -10.86
CA GLY A 263 -0.16 -9.96 -9.77
C GLY A 263 -1.04 -8.80 -10.20
N HIS A 264 -1.61 -8.13 -9.19
CA HIS A 264 -2.58 -7.06 -9.38
C HIS A 264 -1.92 -5.67 -9.37
N CYS A 265 -0.87 -5.48 -8.57
CA CYS A 265 -0.33 -4.14 -8.25
C CYS A 265 0.49 -3.54 -9.39
N ILE A 266 1.50 -4.27 -9.90
CA ILE A 266 2.47 -3.70 -10.83
C ILE A 266 1.83 -3.23 -12.16
N PRO A 267 0.98 -4.03 -12.84
CA PRO A 267 0.32 -3.58 -14.06
C PRO A 267 -0.61 -2.38 -13.84
N LYS A 268 -1.32 -2.39 -12.71
CA LYS A 268 -2.24 -1.32 -12.33
C LYS A 268 -1.50 -0.02 -12.05
N ASP A 269 -0.45 -0.06 -11.24
CA ASP A 269 0.24 1.14 -10.78
C ASP A 269 0.98 1.86 -11.90
N ALA A 270 1.61 1.10 -12.84
CA ALA A 270 2.20 1.67 -14.03
C ALA A 270 1.14 2.39 -14.92
N ARG A 271 -0.07 1.83 -15.02
CA ARG A 271 -1.18 2.43 -15.76
C ARG A 271 -1.75 3.66 -15.05
N LEU A 272 -1.85 3.65 -13.70
CA LEU A 272 -2.24 4.83 -12.93
C LEU A 272 -1.25 5.99 -13.14
N LEU A 273 0.05 5.71 -13.12
CA LEU A 273 1.07 6.72 -13.39
C LEU A 273 0.97 7.27 -14.81
N ALA A 274 0.79 6.39 -15.81
CA ALA A 274 0.62 6.80 -17.19
C ALA A 274 -0.63 7.68 -17.39
N ASN A 275 -1.73 7.34 -16.73
CA ASN A 275 -2.97 8.12 -16.78
C ASN A 275 -2.79 9.51 -16.13
N ALA A 276 -2.12 9.56 -14.97
CA ALA A 276 -1.82 10.83 -14.30
C ALA A 276 -0.91 11.73 -15.14
N ALA A 277 0.13 11.17 -15.77
CA ALA A 277 1.02 11.90 -16.67
C ALA A 277 0.24 12.49 -17.86
N ARG A 278 -0.62 11.69 -18.52
CA ARG A 278 -1.45 12.18 -19.64
C ARG A 278 -2.44 13.26 -19.22
N ALA A 279 -3.08 13.08 -18.07
CA ALA A 279 -3.98 14.11 -17.54
C ALA A 279 -3.27 15.44 -17.29
N ALA A 280 -1.97 15.40 -16.96
CA ALA A 280 -1.10 16.56 -16.84
C ALA A 280 -0.49 17.05 -18.18
N GLY A 281 -0.85 16.45 -19.32
CA GLY A 281 -0.34 16.82 -20.65
C GLY A 281 1.02 16.24 -21.01
N ALA A 282 1.55 15.27 -20.24
CA ALA A 282 2.83 14.63 -20.51
C ALA A 282 2.66 13.30 -21.28
N SER A 283 3.71 12.88 -22.01
CA SER A 283 3.77 11.56 -22.65
C SER A 283 4.01 10.46 -21.63
N ALA A 284 3.44 9.26 -21.90
CA ALA A 284 3.65 8.05 -21.11
C ALA A 284 4.03 6.83 -21.99
N GLU A 285 4.63 7.08 -23.15
CA GLU A 285 4.90 6.08 -24.20
C GLU A 285 5.63 4.84 -23.70
N LEU A 286 6.67 5.02 -22.86
CA LEU A 286 7.46 3.91 -22.32
C LEU A 286 6.62 3.01 -21.41
N LEU A 287 5.78 3.58 -20.56
CA LEU A 287 4.89 2.83 -19.67
C LEU A 287 3.84 2.05 -20.47
N GLU A 288 3.29 2.67 -21.51
CA GLU A 288 2.33 2.03 -22.41
C GLU A 288 2.95 0.91 -23.24
N LEU A 289 4.19 1.10 -23.71
CA LEU A 289 4.94 0.07 -24.41
C LEU A 289 5.20 -1.15 -23.49
N ALA A 290 5.67 -0.90 -22.28
CA ALA A 290 5.87 -1.95 -21.28
C ALA A 290 4.58 -2.74 -21.00
N ALA A 291 3.44 -2.05 -20.84
CA ALA A 291 2.14 -2.69 -20.65
C ALA A 291 1.78 -3.62 -21.82
N ARG A 292 1.95 -3.16 -23.07
CA ARG A 292 1.71 -3.99 -24.27
C ARG A 292 2.62 -5.20 -24.35
N ILE A 293 3.90 -5.07 -23.95
CA ILE A 293 4.84 -6.22 -23.90
C ILE A 293 4.33 -7.26 -22.91
N HIS A 294 3.91 -6.83 -21.71
CA HIS A 294 3.37 -7.74 -20.70
C HIS A 294 2.09 -8.45 -21.14
N GLU A 295 1.19 -7.76 -21.81
CA GLU A 295 -0.07 -8.35 -22.33
C GLU A 295 0.18 -9.44 -23.39
N ARG A 296 1.24 -9.30 -24.19
CA ARG A 296 1.59 -10.28 -25.24
C ARG A 296 2.41 -11.47 -24.73
N ARG A 297 3.21 -11.26 -23.66
CA ARG A 297 4.20 -12.26 -23.21
C ARG A 297 3.62 -13.64 -22.91
N PRO A 298 2.47 -13.81 -22.23
CA PRO A 298 1.88 -15.13 -22.00
C PRO A 298 1.61 -15.92 -23.28
N LEU A 299 1.12 -15.24 -24.33
CA LEU A 299 0.84 -15.86 -25.62
C LEU A 299 2.14 -16.27 -26.36
N GLN A 300 3.20 -15.48 -26.22
CA GLN A 300 4.52 -15.83 -26.79
C GLN A 300 5.10 -17.09 -26.14
N VAL A 301 5.06 -17.17 -24.80
CA VAL A 301 5.57 -18.34 -24.06
C VAL A 301 4.82 -19.62 -24.40
N VAL A 302 3.51 -19.54 -24.66
CA VAL A 302 2.73 -20.72 -25.09
C VAL A 302 3.08 -21.15 -26.53
N ALA A 303 3.56 -20.22 -27.35
CA ALA A 303 3.94 -20.48 -28.74
C ALA A 303 5.41 -20.97 -28.90
N GLU A 304 6.28 -20.71 -27.92
CA GLU A 304 7.65 -21.23 -27.81
C GLU A 304 7.65 -22.71 -27.43
#